data_36ed4b1cab849d7068d14333b9f75d10
#
_entry.id   36ed4b1cab849d7068d14333b9f75d10
#
_cell.length_a   1.000
_cell.length_b   1.000
_cell.length_c   1.000
_cell.angle_alpha   90.00
_cell.angle_beta   90.00
_cell.angle_gamma   90.00
#
_symmetry.space_group_name_H-M   'P 1'
#
loop_
_entity.id
_entity.type
_entity.pdbx_description
1 polymer ?
#
loop_
_entity_poly.entity_id
_entity_poly.type
_entity_poly.pdbx_seq_one_letter_code
_entity_poly.pdbx_strand_id
1 'polypeptide(L)'
;LVERHEREISPLLHKRHLFADVENFLLYDFFTPEGHVNEDVFAYSNRYGDARTLFIFNNRYATARGWIRTSVAFSVKDGPGENRRLVQKSLKDGLDLNSSGGYYTIFRDHGSNLEYIRENRELSEQGLFAELHAYQYHVLLDFRQVRDTEFNHYGQICSYLNGRGVPSIDDTVREIFLQPIHQS
;
A
#
# COMPACT_ATOMS: atom_id res chain seq x y z
N LEU A 1 -2.62 24.79 -6.57
CA LEU A 1 -2.60 23.32 -6.61
C LEU A 1 -1.22 22.80 -6.94
N VAL A 2 -0.66 23.23 -8.06
CA VAL A 2 0.66 22.76 -8.48
C VAL A 2 1.73 23.13 -7.46
N GLU A 3 1.70 24.35 -6.93
CA GLU A 3 2.64 24.76 -5.90
C GLU A 3 2.54 23.93 -4.64
N ARG A 4 1.33 23.55 -4.25
CA ARG A 4 1.14 22.70 -3.09
C ARG A 4 1.76 21.32 -3.31
N HIS A 5 1.61 20.76 -4.50
CA HIS A 5 2.23 19.49 -4.83
C HIS A 5 3.74 19.58 -4.77
N GLU A 6 4.31 20.65 -5.30
CA GLU A 6 5.75 20.85 -5.25
C GLU A 6 6.26 20.93 -3.82
N ARG A 7 5.51 21.59 -2.91
CA ARG A 7 5.93 21.69 -1.51
C ARG A 7 5.82 20.37 -0.75
N GLU A 8 4.75 19.61 -0.97
CA GLU A 8 4.47 18.42 -0.19
C GLU A 8 5.08 17.16 -0.80
N ILE A 9 5.16 17.07 -2.10
CA ILE A 9 5.54 15.87 -2.81
C ILE A 9 6.96 15.95 -3.38
N SER A 10 7.35 17.10 -3.88
CA SER A 10 8.65 17.25 -4.51
C SER A 10 9.83 16.84 -3.63
N PRO A 11 9.86 17.13 -2.31
CA PRO A 11 10.94 16.64 -1.46
C PRO A 11 11.05 15.13 -1.44
N LEU A 12 9.91 14.42 -1.49
CA LEU A 12 9.90 12.96 -1.54
C LEU A 12 10.42 12.46 -2.89
N LEU A 13 10.02 13.10 -3.97
CA LEU A 13 10.48 12.75 -5.31
C LEU A 13 11.98 13.00 -5.47
N HIS A 14 12.48 14.11 -4.91
CA HIS A 14 13.91 14.42 -4.97
C HIS A 14 14.75 13.44 -4.17
N LYS A 15 14.21 12.84 -3.13
CA LYS A 15 14.91 11.81 -2.36
C LYS A 15 14.90 10.46 -3.06
N ARG A 16 14.23 10.34 -4.19
CA ARG A 16 14.10 9.09 -4.93
C ARG A 16 15.46 8.45 -5.25
N HIS A 17 16.42 9.24 -5.70
CA HIS A 17 17.73 8.70 -6.03
C HIS A 17 18.52 8.25 -4.79
N LEU A 18 18.25 8.84 -3.64
CA LEU A 18 18.84 8.40 -2.38
C LEU A 18 18.28 7.05 -1.96
N PHE A 19 16.99 6.82 -2.21
CA PHE A 19 16.35 5.56 -1.88
C PHE A 19 16.59 4.49 -2.94
N ALA A 20 16.97 4.86 -4.15
CA ALA A 20 17.25 3.89 -5.22
C ALA A 20 18.36 2.91 -4.84
N ASP A 21 19.30 3.35 -4.00
CA ASP A 21 20.37 2.51 -3.51
C ASP A 21 20.00 1.78 -2.21
N VAL A 22 18.81 2.04 -1.67
CA VAL A 22 18.33 1.40 -0.45
C VAL A 22 17.66 0.08 -0.84
N GLU A 23 18.06 -0.99 -0.18
CA GLU A 23 17.62 -2.34 -0.51
C GLU A 23 16.09 -2.50 -0.56
N ASN A 24 15.36 -1.76 0.24
CA ASN A 24 13.92 -1.94 0.43
C ASN A 24 13.07 -0.88 -0.27
N PHE A 25 13.64 -0.17 -1.24
CA PHE A 25 12.89 0.81 -2.03
C PHE A 25 12.47 0.20 -3.35
N LEU A 26 11.17 0.29 -3.66
CA LEU A 26 10.61 -0.22 -4.92
C LEU A 26 9.68 0.79 -5.56
N LEU A 27 9.77 0.89 -6.88
CA LEU A 27 8.82 1.60 -7.71
C LEU A 27 7.83 0.59 -8.28
N TYR A 28 6.57 0.97 -8.36
CA TYR A 28 5.51 0.10 -8.85
C TYR A 28 4.84 0.66 -10.09
N ASP A 29 4.35 -0.24 -10.92
CA ASP A 29 3.41 0.11 -11.97
C ASP A 29 2.01 0.25 -11.38
N PHE A 30 1.21 1.13 -11.97
CA PHE A 30 -0.19 1.31 -11.61
C PHE A 30 -1.04 0.79 -12.77
N PHE A 31 -1.79 -0.28 -12.51
CA PHE A 31 -2.57 -0.96 -13.54
C PHE A 31 -4.00 -0.49 -13.51
N THR A 32 -4.49 -0.02 -14.66
CA THR A 32 -5.89 0.36 -14.82
C THR A 32 -6.80 -0.87 -14.79
N PRO A 33 -8.13 -0.70 -14.61
CA PRO A 33 -9.05 -1.83 -14.67
C PRO A 33 -9.01 -2.58 -16.01
N GLU A 34 -8.60 -1.90 -17.08
CA GLU A 34 -8.47 -2.52 -18.42
C GLU A 34 -7.15 -3.28 -18.57
N GLY A 35 -6.28 -3.26 -17.59
CA GLY A 35 -5.01 -3.98 -17.59
C GLY A 35 -3.84 -3.22 -18.19
N HIS A 36 -3.99 -1.94 -18.42
CA HIS A 36 -2.92 -1.08 -18.92
C HIS A 36 -2.17 -0.40 -17.79
N VAL A 37 -0.89 -0.11 -18.01
CA VAL A 37 -0.12 0.69 -17.07
C VAL A 37 -0.46 2.16 -17.27
N ASN A 38 -0.83 2.85 -16.18
CA ASN A 38 -1.02 4.30 -16.19
C ASN A 38 0.28 4.95 -15.76
N GLU A 39 1.02 5.50 -16.71
CA GLU A 39 2.34 6.07 -16.45
C GLU A 39 2.28 7.42 -15.73
N ASP A 40 1.12 8.03 -15.61
CA ASP A 40 0.94 9.29 -14.90
C ASP A 40 0.76 9.09 -13.39
N VAL A 41 0.61 7.86 -12.94
CA VAL A 41 0.52 7.53 -11.52
C VAL A 41 1.86 6.96 -11.05
N PHE A 42 2.43 7.61 -10.05
CA PHE A 42 3.69 7.20 -9.44
C PHE A 42 3.40 6.50 -8.12
N ALA A 43 3.97 5.32 -7.94
CA ALA A 43 3.81 4.58 -6.69
C ALA A 43 5.15 3.99 -6.29
N TYR A 44 5.49 4.14 -5.01
CA TYR A 44 6.70 3.51 -4.50
C TYR A 44 6.56 3.20 -3.02
N SER A 45 7.25 2.16 -2.61
CA SER A 45 7.30 1.75 -1.22
C SER A 45 8.70 1.88 -0.68
N ASN A 46 8.79 2.09 0.61
CA ASN A 46 10.04 2.05 1.35
C ASN A 46 9.82 1.28 2.65
N ARG A 47 10.83 0.52 3.04
CA ARG A 47 10.81 -0.21 4.29
C ARG A 47 12.09 0.06 5.04
N TYR A 48 11.96 0.53 6.26
CA TYR A 48 13.10 0.80 7.13
C TYR A 48 12.81 0.14 8.48
N GLY A 49 13.50 -0.96 8.76
CA GLY A 49 13.17 -1.78 9.91
C GLY A 49 11.76 -2.32 9.78
N ASP A 50 10.92 -2.07 10.80
CA ASP A 50 9.52 -2.47 10.78
C ASP A 50 8.61 -1.39 10.19
N ALA A 51 9.15 -0.22 9.90
CA ALA A 51 8.37 0.88 9.30
C ALA A 51 8.23 0.68 7.80
N ARG A 52 7.01 0.80 7.31
CA ARG A 52 6.69 0.66 5.90
C ARG A 52 5.88 1.85 5.45
N THR A 53 6.19 2.35 4.27
CA THR A 53 5.46 3.47 3.68
C THR A 53 5.18 3.16 2.22
N LEU A 54 4.00 3.49 1.76
CA LEU A 54 3.62 3.42 0.35
C LEU A 54 3.10 4.78 -0.06
N PHE A 55 3.72 5.35 -1.08
CA PHE A 55 3.36 6.66 -1.60
C PHE A 55 2.78 6.50 -3.00
N ILE A 56 1.64 7.17 -3.25
CA ILE A 56 0.96 7.12 -4.55
C ILE A 56 0.60 8.55 -4.95
N PHE A 57 0.96 8.94 -6.17
CA PHE A 57 0.68 10.27 -6.68
C PHE A 57 0.14 10.19 -8.11
N ASN A 58 -1.02 10.84 -8.32
CA ASN A 58 -1.62 10.98 -9.65
C ASN A 58 -1.21 12.32 -10.24
N ASN A 59 -0.27 12.29 -11.19
CA ASN A 59 0.26 13.50 -11.83
C ASN A 59 -0.50 13.82 -13.12
N ARG A 60 -1.84 13.88 -13.03
CA ARG A 60 -2.69 14.10 -14.18
C ARG A 60 -3.96 14.85 -13.79
N TYR A 61 -4.48 15.67 -14.69
CA TYR A 61 -5.77 16.33 -14.48
C TYR A 61 -6.91 15.41 -14.90
N ALA A 62 -7.01 14.27 -14.23
CA ALA A 62 -8.06 13.28 -14.43
C ALA A 62 -8.02 12.31 -13.24
N THR A 63 -9.15 11.69 -12.93
CA THR A 63 -9.20 10.66 -11.90
C THR A 63 -8.50 9.40 -12.40
N ALA A 64 -7.70 8.77 -11.55
CA ALA A 64 -7.03 7.51 -11.83
C ALA A 64 -7.59 6.42 -10.90
N ARG A 65 -7.86 5.24 -11.42
CA ARG A 65 -8.32 4.08 -10.68
C ARG A 65 -7.52 2.86 -11.10
N GLY A 66 -7.11 2.07 -10.16
CA GLY A 66 -6.36 0.86 -10.51
C GLY A 66 -5.69 0.20 -9.34
N TRP A 67 -4.75 -0.67 -9.66
CA TRP A 67 -4.07 -1.52 -8.68
C TRP A 67 -2.56 -1.34 -8.72
N ILE A 68 -1.95 -1.40 -7.53
CA ILE A 68 -0.51 -1.49 -7.36
C ILE A 68 -0.24 -2.95 -7.00
N ARG A 69 0.45 -3.68 -7.89
CA ARG A 69 0.65 -5.11 -7.71
C ARG A 69 2.11 -5.54 -7.88
N THR A 70 2.75 -5.07 -8.93
CA THR A 70 4.12 -5.44 -9.25
C THR A 70 4.98 -4.20 -9.46
N SER A 71 6.26 -4.35 -9.14
CA SER A 71 7.22 -3.27 -9.36
C SER A 71 7.50 -3.08 -10.84
N VAL A 72 8.01 -1.90 -11.15
CA VAL A 72 8.70 -1.66 -12.41
C VAL A 72 9.89 -2.61 -12.46
N ALA A 73 10.21 -3.14 -13.64
CA ALA A 73 11.38 -4.00 -13.79
C ALA A 73 12.65 -3.19 -13.47
N PHE A 74 13.54 -3.78 -12.69
CA PHE A 74 14.80 -3.14 -12.36
C PHE A 74 15.96 -4.13 -12.54
N SER A 75 17.13 -3.57 -12.74
CA SER A 75 18.33 -4.35 -13.02
C SER A 75 19.05 -4.69 -11.72
N VAL A 76 19.40 -5.96 -11.56
CA VAL A 76 20.25 -6.41 -10.44
C VAL A 76 21.48 -7.09 -10.99
N LYS A 77 22.56 -7.04 -10.23
CA LYS A 77 23.80 -7.72 -10.61
C LYS A 77 23.57 -9.22 -10.57
N ASP A 78 24.01 -9.90 -11.65
CA ASP A 78 23.83 -11.33 -11.78
C ASP A 78 25.21 -12.00 -11.80
N GLY A 79 25.67 -12.42 -10.65
CA GLY A 79 26.97 -13.07 -10.50
C GLY A 79 28.13 -12.11 -10.56
N PRO A 80 29.38 -12.65 -10.69
CA PRO A 80 30.56 -11.83 -10.81
C PRO A 80 30.66 -11.18 -12.21
N GLY A 81 31.25 -9.99 -12.28
CA GLY A 81 31.38 -9.26 -13.51
C GLY A 81 30.31 -8.22 -13.71
N GLU A 82 30.08 -7.84 -14.97
CA GLU A 82 29.15 -6.78 -15.34
C GLU A 82 27.77 -7.31 -15.75
N ASN A 83 27.54 -8.61 -15.64
CA ASN A 83 26.30 -9.21 -16.03
C ASN A 83 25.15 -8.74 -15.10
N ARG A 84 24.03 -8.39 -15.69
CA ARG A 84 22.86 -7.93 -14.98
C ARG A 84 21.61 -8.64 -15.51
N ARG A 85 20.62 -8.74 -14.67
CA ARG A 85 19.31 -9.29 -15.07
C ARG A 85 18.20 -8.36 -14.61
N LEU A 86 17.08 -8.41 -15.31
CA LEU A 86 15.90 -7.66 -14.91
C LEU A 86 15.04 -8.50 -13.96
N VAL A 87 14.57 -7.86 -12.89
CA VAL A 87 13.68 -8.49 -11.93
C VAL A 87 12.48 -7.60 -11.67
N GLN A 88 11.40 -8.22 -11.28
CA GLN A 88 10.21 -7.54 -10.77
C GLN A 88 9.86 -8.17 -9.42
N LYS A 89 9.38 -7.35 -8.50
CA LYS A 89 8.89 -7.83 -7.20
C LYS A 89 7.43 -7.46 -7.05
N SER A 90 6.72 -8.22 -6.23
CA SER A 90 5.33 -7.90 -5.93
C SER A 90 5.25 -6.85 -4.83
N LEU A 91 4.09 -6.23 -4.69
CA LEU A 91 3.82 -5.33 -3.56
C LEU A 91 4.01 -6.06 -2.23
N LYS A 92 3.61 -7.32 -2.18
CA LYS A 92 3.80 -8.16 -1.01
C LYS A 92 5.28 -8.25 -0.61
N ASP A 93 6.17 -8.43 -1.59
CA ASP A 93 7.60 -8.49 -1.32
C ASP A 93 8.16 -7.13 -0.89
N GLY A 94 7.71 -6.07 -1.53
CA GLY A 94 8.15 -4.72 -1.21
C GLY A 94 7.76 -4.28 0.20
N LEU A 95 6.60 -4.68 0.67
CA LEU A 95 6.12 -4.38 2.01
C LEU A 95 6.41 -5.50 3.02
N ASP A 96 7.04 -6.59 2.58
CA ASP A 96 7.38 -7.73 3.43
C ASP A 96 6.15 -8.28 4.15
N LEU A 97 5.12 -8.61 3.39
CA LEU A 97 3.88 -9.12 3.93
C LEU A 97 3.85 -10.64 3.97
N ASN A 98 3.25 -11.20 5.01
CA ASN A 98 3.08 -12.64 5.15
C ASN A 98 1.99 -13.11 4.18
N SER A 99 2.29 -14.14 3.38
CA SER A 99 1.35 -14.65 2.40
C SER A 99 0.49 -15.82 2.91
N SER A 100 0.69 -16.26 4.14
CA SER A 100 -0.10 -17.34 4.71
C SER A 100 -1.55 -16.90 4.92
N GLY A 101 -2.47 -17.85 4.87
CA GLY A 101 -3.88 -17.55 5.11
C GLY A 101 -4.15 -17.05 6.52
N GLY A 102 -5.19 -16.24 6.66
CA GLY A 102 -5.59 -15.69 7.95
C GLY A 102 -4.85 -14.43 8.37
N TYR A 103 -3.99 -13.89 7.53
CA TYR A 103 -3.30 -12.63 7.82
C TYR A 103 -3.98 -11.46 7.12
N TYR A 104 -4.02 -10.35 7.84
CA TYR A 104 -4.58 -9.09 7.35
C TYR A 104 -3.57 -7.97 7.58
N THR A 105 -3.56 -7.00 6.68
CA THR A 105 -2.70 -5.83 6.80
C THR A 105 -3.56 -4.62 7.08
N ILE A 106 -3.20 -3.90 8.13
CA ILE A 106 -3.87 -2.65 8.53
C ILE A 106 -2.87 -1.53 8.28
N PHE A 107 -3.35 -0.44 7.68
CA PHE A 107 -2.50 0.71 7.42
C PHE A 107 -3.33 1.99 7.54
N ARG A 108 -2.65 3.13 7.66
CA ARG A 108 -3.28 4.43 7.85
C ARG A 108 -2.96 5.33 6.67
N ASP A 109 -3.97 6.02 6.16
CA ASP A 109 -3.78 7.08 5.19
C ASP A 109 -3.47 8.37 5.95
N HIS A 110 -2.29 8.93 5.70
CA HIS A 110 -1.84 10.13 6.41
C HIS A 110 -2.78 11.33 6.16
N GLY A 111 -3.32 11.45 4.96
CA GLY A 111 -4.18 12.58 4.60
C GLY A 111 -5.51 12.58 5.34
N SER A 112 -6.23 11.46 5.31
CA SER A 112 -7.54 11.33 5.96
C SER A 112 -7.44 10.91 7.42
N ASN A 113 -6.31 10.38 7.82
CA ASN A 113 -6.08 9.81 9.15
C ASN A 113 -7.00 8.61 9.44
N LEU A 114 -7.45 7.92 8.40
CA LEU A 114 -8.28 6.73 8.55
C LEU A 114 -7.43 5.48 8.39
N GLU A 115 -7.83 4.43 9.09
CA GLU A 115 -7.23 3.11 8.94
C GLU A 115 -8.02 2.27 7.96
N TYR A 116 -7.31 1.41 7.25
CA TYR A 116 -7.85 0.47 6.27
C TYR A 116 -7.35 -0.92 6.59
N ILE A 117 -8.13 -1.91 6.21
CA ILE A 117 -7.74 -3.31 6.37
C ILE A 117 -7.89 -4.05 5.03
N ARG A 118 -6.90 -4.87 4.72
CA ARG A 118 -6.91 -5.70 3.50
C ARG A 118 -6.44 -7.10 3.86
N GLU A 119 -7.03 -8.09 3.23
CA GLU A 119 -6.56 -9.45 3.36
C GLU A 119 -5.22 -9.59 2.62
N ASN A 120 -4.24 -10.21 3.26
CA ASN A 120 -2.92 -10.37 2.63
C ASN A 120 -2.97 -11.18 1.34
N ARG A 121 -3.85 -12.15 1.27
CA ARG A 121 -4.05 -12.92 0.04
C ARG A 121 -4.51 -12.03 -1.11
N GLU A 122 -5.46 -11.14 -0.84
CA GLU A 122 -5.93 -10.19 -1.86
C GLU A 122 -4.80 -9.27 -2.33
N LEU A 123 -4.02 -8.74 -1.39
CA LEU A 123 -2.88 -7.88 -1.74
C LEU A 123 -1.85 -8.64 -2.57
N SER A 124 -1.66 -9.93 -2.28
CA SER A 124 -0.73 -10.76 -3.03
C SER A 124 -1.21 -11.08 -4.44
N GLU A 125 -2.50 -11.37 -4.59
CA GLU A 125 -3.07 -11.82 -5.87
C GLU A 125 -3.49 -10.67 -6.76
N GLN A 126 -4.14 -9.66 -6.21
CA GLN A 126 -4.71 -8.55 -6.97
C GLN A 126 -3.95 -7.25 -6.81
N GLY A 127 -3.24 -7.07 -5.71
CA GLY A 127 -2.59 -5.83 -5.38
C GLY A 127 -3.49 -4.91 -4.57
N LEU A 128 -3.02 -3.69 -4.37
CA LEU A 128 -3.75 -2.67 -3.62
C LEU A 128 -4.52 -1.78 -4.59
N PHE A 129 -5.82 -1.74 -4.45
CA PHE A 129 -6.68 -0.85 -5.22
C PHE A 129 -6.56 0.58 -4.67
N ALA A 130 -6.43 1.55 -5.56
CA ALA A 130 -6.41 2.95 -5.19
C ALA A 130 -7.18 3.77 -6.23
N GLU A 131 -7.82 4.83 -5.74
CA GLU A 131 -8.48 5.82 -6.57
C GLU A 131 -7.96 7.20 -6.15
N LEU A 132 -7.51 7.97 -7.12
CA LEU A 132 -6.94 9.29 -6.87
C LEU A 132 -7.57 10.29 -7.82
N HIS A 133 -8.03 11.41 -7.27
CA HIS A 133 -8.49 12.53 -8.06
C HIS A 133 -7.30 13.24 -8.71
N ALA A 134 -7.59 14.21 -9.56
CA ALA A 134 -6.56 14.99 -10.25
C ALA A 134 -5.53 15.53 -9.24
N TYR A 135 -4.26 15.23 -9.48
CA TYR A 135 -3.13 15.67 -8.67
C TYR A 135 -3.22 15.29 -7.19
N GLN A 136 -4.04 14.29 -6.87
CA GLN A 136 -4.14 13.79 -5.51
C GLN A 136 -2.99 12.83 -5.21
N TYR A 137 -2.60 12.77 -3.95
CA TYR A 137 -1.64 11.78 -3.49
C TYR A 137 -2.14 11.11 -2.21
N HIS A 138 -1.62 9.92 -1.97
CA HIS A 138 -1.83 9.20 -0.72
C HIS A 138 -0.48 8.81 -0.14
N VAL A 139 -0.33 8.99 1.15
CA VAL A 139 0.82 8.46 1.89
C VAL A 139 0.26 7.46 2.88
N LEU A 140 0.51 6.19 2.62
CA LEU A 140 0.03 5.09 3.45
C LEU A 140 1.18 4.65 4.36
N LEU A 141 0.91 4.62 5.66
CA LEU A 141 1.93 4.32 6.65
C LEU A 141 1.33 3.53 7.82
N ASP A 142 2.13 3.28 8.83
CA ASP A 142 1.73 2.50 10.00
C ASP A 142 1.20 1.11 9.61
N PHE A 143 1.85 0.48 8.65
CA PHE A 143 1.50 -0.86 8.23
C PHE A 143 1.78 -1.85 9.35
N ARG A 144 0.79 -2.66 9.67
CA ARG A 144 0.95 -3.76 10.61
C ARG A 144 0.15 -4.94 10.15
N GLN A 145 0.61 -6.11 10.47
CA GLN A 145 -0.04 -7.34 10.10
C GLN A 145 -0.67 -7.97 11.34
N VAL A 146 -1.88 -8.48 11.18
CA VAL A 146 -2.57 -9.19 12.24
C VAL A 146 -2.98 -10.56 11.72
N ARG A 147 -2.92 -11.54 12.60
CA ARG A 147 -3.41 -12.88 12.29
C ARG A 147 -4.80 -13.02 12.90
N ASP A 148 -5.73 -13.51 12.11
CA ASP A 148 -7.08 -13.68 12.59
C ASP A 148 -7.17 -14.81 13.63
N THR A 149 -8.17 -14.71 14.48
CA THR A 149 -8.43 -15.70 15.50
C THR A 149 -9.44 -16.72 15.00
N GLU A 150 -9.74 -17.72 15.82
CA GLU A 150 -10.79 -18.69 15.51
C GLU A 150 -12.16 -18.03 15.32
N PHE A 151 -12.36 -16.84 15.87
CA PHE A 151 -13.62 -16.09 15.73
C PHE A 151 -13.72 -15.31 14.42
N ASN A 152 -12.63 -15.21 13.68
CA ASN A 152 -12.59 -14.56 12.37
C ASN A 152 -13.07 -13.08 12.42
N HIS A 153 -12.72 -12.37 13.49
CA HIS A 153 -13.16 -10.98 13.67
C HIS A 153 -12.61 -10.05 12.59
N TYR A 154 -11.33 -10.18 12.26
CA TYR A 154 -10.72 -9.33 11.24
C TYR A 154 -11.27 -9.64 9.85
N GLY A 155 -11.53 -10.91 9.56
CA GLY A 155 -12.15 -11.30 8.29
C GLY A 155 -13.54 -10.72 8.13
N GLN A 156 -14.34 -10.75 9.22
CA GLN A 156 -15.67 -10.18 9.19
C GLN A 156 -15.65 -8.67 9.03
N ILE A 157 -14.74 -7.98 9.73
CA ILE A 157 -14.58 -6.53 9.62
C ILE A 157 -14.11 -6.16 8.21
N CYS A 158 -13.16 -6.90 7.66
CA CYS A 158 -12.65 -6.66 6.31
C CYS A 158 -13.79 -6.73 5.29
N SER A 159 -14.63 -7.75 5.40
CA SER A 159 -15.79 -7.92 4.52
C SER A 159 -16.84 -6.82 4.72
N TYR A 160 -17.11 -6.49 5.98
CA TYR A 160 -18.10 -5.44 6.31
C TYR A 160 -17.67 -4.08 5.77
N LEU A 161 -16.41 -3.71 5.96
CA LEU A 161 -15.91 -2.42 5.51
C LEU A 161 -15.77 -2.36 3.99
N ASN A 162 -15.48 -3.47 3.36
CA ASN A 162 -15.34 -3.56 1.91
C ASN A 162 -14.47 -2.44 1.33
N GLY A 163 -13.32 -2.21 1.94
CA GLY A 163 -12.37 -1.19 1.50
C GLY A 163 -12.55 0.18 2.12
N ARG A 164 -13.57 0.39 2.94
CA ARG A 164 -13.81 1.68 3.58
C ARG A 164 -12.86 1.89 4.76
N GLY A 165 -12.48 3.15 4.98
CA GLY A 165 -11.65 3.52 6.12
C GLY A 165 -12.46 3.81 7.37
N VAL A 166 -11.83 3.61 8.52
CA VAL A 166 -12.40 3.92 9.84
C VAL A 166 -11.32 4.57 10.69
N PRO A 167 -11.69 5.33 11.74
CA PRO A 167 -10.67 5.93 12.61
C PRO A 167 -9.73 4.92 13.27
N SER A 168 -10.23 3.74 13.62
CA SER A 168 -9.42 2.67 14.21
C SER A 168 -10.08 1.32 13.92
N ILE A 169 -9.33 0.44 13.30
CA ILE A 169 -9.83 -0.92 13.01
C ILE A 169 -10.04 -1.68 14.33
N ASP A 170 -9.11 -1.58 15.27
CA ASP A 170 -9.23 -2.29 16.54
C ASP A 170 -10.41 -1.80 17.37
N ASP A 171 -10.66 -0.49 17.37
CA ASP A 171 -11.84 0.05 18.05
C ASP A 171 -13.13 -0.44 17.39
N THR A 172 -13.14 -0.54 16.07
CA THR A 172 -14.30 -1.05 15.33
C THR A 172 -14.57 -2.51 15.69
N VAL A 173 -13.51 -3.32 15.79
CA VAL A 173 -13.64 -4.72 16.22
C VAL A 173 -14.20 -4.79 17.62
N ARG A 174 -13.70 -3.98 18.54
CA ARG A 174 -14.24 -3.95 19.91
C ARG A 174 -15.69 -3.53 19.98
N GLU A 175 -16.06 -2.54 19.20
CA GLU A 175 -17.44 -2.08 19.18
C GLU A 175 -18.42 -3.12 18.68
N ILE A 176 -18.03 -3.89 17.69
CA ILE A 176 -18.93 -4.84 17.05
C ILE A 176 -18.93 -6.20 17.75
N PHE A 177 -17.75 -6.71 18.14
CA PHE A 177 -17.63 -8.07 18.63
C PHE A 177 -17.31 -8.21 20.10
N LEU A 178 -16.63 -7.22 20.69
CA LEU A 178 -16.07 -7.35 22.03
C LEU A 178 -16.73 -6.45 23.05
N GLN A 179 -17.83 -5.79 22.71
CA GLN A 179 -18.55 -4.97 23.66
C GLN A 179 -19.02 -5.81 24.83
N PRO A 180 -18.88 -5.33 26.07
CA PRO A 180 -19.47 -6.01 27.20
C PRO A 180 -20.97 -6.07 27.05
N ILE A 181 -21.54 -7.21 27.44
CA ILE A 181 -22.97 -7.37 27.37
C ILE A 181 -23.56 -6.83 28.63
N HIS A 182 -23.56 -5.59 28.83
CA HIS A 182 -24.04 -5.16 30.06
C HIS A 182 -25.13 -4.28 29.88
N GLN A 183 -25.19 -3.79 29.03
CA GLN A 183 -25.94 -2.95 28.96
C GLN A 183 -27.11 -3.15 29.13
N SER A 184 -27.42 -3.70 29.41
CA SER A 184 -28.73 -3.81 29.59
C SER A 184 -29.45 -2.81 29.66
#